data_96bf67b1edcf5383af7b114e1cdcb5a1
#
_entry.id   96bf67b1edcf5383af7b114e1cdcb5a1
#
_cell.length_a   1.000
_cell.length_b   1.000
_cell.length_c   1.000
_cell.angle_alpha   90.00
_cell.angle_beta   90.00
_cell.angle_gamma   90.00
#
_symmetry.space_group_name_H-M   'P 1'
#
loop_
_entity.id
_entity.type
_entity.pdbx_description
1 polymer ?
#
loop_
_entity_poly.entity_id
_entity_poly.type
_entity_poly.pdbx_seq_one_letter_code
_entity_poly.pdbx_strand_id
1 'polypeptide(L)'
;MEQKTRIKGNVHYVGVNDRNKHRFEALWPLPYGVSYNSYLIDDEMVALVDTVDICYFEVYLRKIKQVIGERPINYLIINHMEPDHSGSIRLIKQHYPDIIIVGNKQTFGMIEGFYGVTGEQYLVKDGDFLALGKHMLRFYMTPMVHWPETMMTFDETDGVLFSGDGFGCFGTVDGGFLDTRINVDKYWGEMVRYYSNIVGKYGSPVQKALQKLGGLPISAICSTHGPVWTENIAKVIGIYDRLSRYDADEGVVIAYGSMYGNTEQMAEAIAEELSAQGVKNIVMHNVTKSHPSYIIADIFRYKGLIIGSPTYSNQIFPEVEALLSKILLREVKGRYLGYFGSFAWAGAAVKRLAEFAEKSKFELIGDPVEMKQAMKDLTYTQCENLARAMADRLKKDR
;
A
#
# COMPACT_ATOMS: atom_id res chain seq x y z
N MET A 1 -12.65 3.85 -31.12
CA MET A 1 -12.83 3.40 -29.72
C MET A 1 -11.62 2.60 -29.23
N GLU A 2 -11.04 1.77 -30.05
CA GLU A 2 -9.89 0.92 -29.75
C GLU A 2 -8.66 1.64 -29.14
N GLN A 3 -8.32 2.82 -29.66
CA GLN A 3 -7.21 3.66 -29.10
C GLN A 3 -7.46 4.13 -27.66
N LYS A 4 -8.70 4.15 -27.17
CA LYS A 4 -9.04 4.63 -25.82
C LYS A 4 -8.78 3.60 -24.72
N THR A 5 -8.74 2.31 -25.07
CA THR A 5 -8.52 1.21 -24.12
C THR A 5 -7.14 0.57 -24.25
N ARG A 6 -6.43 0.81 -25.36
CA ARG A 6 -5.18 0.14 -25.70
C ARG A 6 -4.03 0.62 -24.80
N ILE A 7 -3.31 -0.35 -24.23
CA ILE A 7 -2.09 -0.15 -23.48
C ILE A 7 -0.90 -0.31 -24.42
N LYS A 8 -0.69 -1.51 -24.94
CA LYS A 8 0.36 -1.86 -25.88
C LYS A 8 -0.09 -3.06 -26.71
N GLY A 9 0.31 -3.12 -27.98
CA GLY A 9 -0.12 -4.20 -28.86
C GLY A 9 -1.63 -4.40 -28.83
N ASN A 10 -2.05 -5.60 -28.49
CA ASN A 10 -3.46 -5.98 -28.32
C ASN A 10 -3.86 -6.14 -26.83
N VAL A 11 -3.14 -5.51 -25.93
CA VAL A 11 -3.47 -5.45 -24.50
C VAL A 11 -4.34 -4.23 -24.22
N HIS A 12 -5.50 -4.44 -23.62
CA HIS A 12 -6.53 -3.43 -23.38
C HIS A 12 -6.87 -3.28 -21.90
N TYR A 13 -7.10 -2.06 -21.44
CA TYR A 13 -7.63 -1.74 -20.14
C TYR A 13 -9.16 -1.80 -20.16
N VAL A 14 -9.75 -2.62 -19.29
CA VAL A 14 -11.21 -2.75 -19.15
C VAL A 14 -11.68 -2.46 -17.71
N GLY A 15 -10.79 -2.00 -16.86
CA GLY A 15 -11.07 -1.65 -15.46
C GLY A 15 -12.06 -0.52 -15.26
N VAL A 16 -12.46 -0.29 -14.00
CA VAL A 16 -13.45 0.70 -13.57
C VAL A 16 -12.93 1.59 -12.46
N ASN A 17 -13.56 2.73 -12.25
CA ASN A 17 -13.31 3.65 -11.15
C ASN A 17 -14.46 3.61 -10.14
N ASP A 18 -14.13 3.45 -8.86
CA ASP A 18 -15.05 3.64 -7.75
C ASP A 18 -14.73 4.96 -7.03
N ARG A 19 -15.57 5.97 -7.28
CA ARG A 19 -15.45 7.29 -6.65
C ARG A 19 -16.27 7.42 -5.37
N ASN A 20 -17.08 6.39 -5.06
CA ASN A 20 -18.02 6.41 -3.95
C ASN A 20 -17.55 5.60 -2.75
N LYS A 21 -16.57 4.71 -2.92
CA LYS A 21 -16.03 3.92 -1.82
C LYS A 21 -15.27 4.81 -0.85
N HIS A 22 -15.74 4.86 0.39
CA HIS A 22 -15.16 5.73 1.42
C HIS A 22 -13.89 5.16 2.04
N ARG A 23 -13.78 3.82 2.12
CA ARG A 23 -12.63 3.14 2.74
C ARG A 23 -12.26 1.87 1.99
N PHE A 24 -10.99 1.66 1.75
CA PHE A 24 -10.41 0.39 1.31
C PHE A 24 -10.35 -0.56 2.50
N GLU A 25 -10.68 -1.86 2.33
CA GLU A 25 -10.78 -2.86 3.40
C GLU A 25 -11.61 -2.40 4.62
N ALA A 26 -12.58 -1.49 4.44
CA ALA A 26 -13.32 -0.81 5.51
C ALA A 26 -12.44 -0.04 6.52
N LEU A 27 -11.14 0.07 6.30
CA LEU A 27 -10.15 0.67 7.20
C LEU A 27 -9.58 1.99 6.66
N TRP A 28 -9.15 2.03 5.40
CA TRP A 28 -8.28 3.07 4.86
C TRP A 28 -9.08 4.10 4.06
N PRO A 29 -9.13 5.38 4.44
CA PRO A 29 -9.86 6.41 3.70
C PRO A 29 -9.41 6.52 2.25
N LEU A 30 -10.37 6.73 1.37
CA LEU A 30 -10.17 6.88 -0.07
C LEU A 30 -10.63 8.27 -0.55
N PRO A 31 -9.90 9.36 -0.22
CA PRO A 31 -10.31 10.71 -0.61
C PRO A 31 -10.36 10.90 -2.13
N TYR A 32 -9.62 10.09 -2.87
CA TYR A 32 -9.58 10.08 -4.35
C TYR A 32 -10.24 8.85 -4.95
N GLY A 33 -11.06 8.10 -4.17
CA GLY A 33 -11.63 6.82 -4.59
C GLY A 33 -10.58 5.72 -4.82
N VAL A 34 -10.93 4.73 -5.63
CA VAL A 34 -10.05 3.63 -6.02
C VAL A 34 -10.40 3.17 -7.44
N SER A 35 -9.43 2.70 -8.20
CA SER A 35 -9.68 1.99 -9.46
C SER A 35 -9.59 0.48 -9.22
N TYR A 36 -10.44 -0.29 -9.89
CA TYR A 36 -10.32 -1.75 -10.01
C TYR A 36 -9.94 -2.03 -11.44
N ASN A 37 -8.70 -2.40 -11.64
CA ASN A 37 -8.14 -2.59 -12.96
C ASN A 37 -8.24 -4.06 -13.37
N SER A 38 -8.73 -4.27 -14.56
CA SER A 38 -8.71 -5.55 -15.25
C SER A 38 -8.25 -5.32 -16.68
N TYR A 39 -7.67 -6.33 -17.27
CA TYR A 39 -7.01 -6.23 -18.55
C TYR A 39 -7.48 -7.34 -19.48
N LEU A 40 -7.52 -7.05 -20.76
CA LEU A 40 -7.93 -7.99 -21.78
C LEU A 40 -6.87 -8.07 -22.87
N ILE A 41 -6.45 -9.29 -23.19
CA ILE A 41 -5.52 -9.58 -24.28
C ILE A 41 -6.35 -10.13 -25.44
N ASP A 42 -6.43 -9.34 -26.52
CA ASP A 42 -7.19 -9.68 -27.72
C ASP A 42 -6.29 -10.40 -28.74
N ASP A 43 -6.26 -11.73 -28.67
CA ASP A 43 -5.46 -12.58 -29.55
C ASP A 43 -6.32 -13.67 -30.18
N GLU A 44 -5.74 -14.71 -30.78
CA GLU A 44 -6.45 -15.89 -31.30
C GLU A 44 -7.31 -16.51 -30.19
N MET A 45 -6.71 -16.70 -28.99
CA MET A 45 -7.39 -16.99 -27.75
C MET A 45 -7.46 -15.72 -26.91
N VAL A 46 -8.66 -15.30 -26.51
CA VAL A 46 -8.89 -14.12 -25.68
C VAL A 46 -8.62 -14.45 -24.21
N ALA A 47 -7.77 -13.68 -23.57
CA ALA A 47 -7.55 -13.79 -22.13
C ALA A 47 -7.98 -12.54 -21.38
N LEU A 48 -8.68 -12.73 -20.25
CA LEU A 48 -9.03 -11.71 -19.29
C LEU A 48 -8.13 -11.87 -18.07
N VAL A 49 -7.55 -10.78 -17.55
CA VAL A 49 -6.64 -10.78 -16.43
C VAL A 49 -7.25 -10.02 -15.25
N ASP A 50 -7.46 -10.73 -14.14
CA ASP A 50 -8.20 -10.31 -12.97
C ASP A 50 -9.62 -9.80 -13.32
N THR A 51 -10.40 -9.42 -12.33
CA THR A 51 -11.74 -8.87 -12.54
C THR A 51 -11.89 -7.53 -11.80
N VAL A 52 -13.10 -7.14 -11.47
CA VAL A 52 -13.40 -5.92 -10.72
C VAL A 52 -14.37 -6.21 -9.58
N ASP A 53 -14.55 -5.26 -8.68
CA ASP A 53 -15.59 -5.31 -7.64
C ASP A 53 -16.96 -5.57 -8.27
N ILE A 54 -17.69 -6.51 -7.67
CA ILE A 54 -18.97 -6.99 -8.19
C ILE A 54 -19.99 -5.86 -8.43
N CYS A 55 -19.92 -4.79 -7.68
CA CYS A 55 -20.81 -3.62 -7.80
C CYS A 55 -20.68 -2.93 -9.19
N TYR A 56 -19.59 -3.17 -9.90
CA TYR A 56 -19.30 -2.54 -11.20
C TYR A 56 -19.42 -3.50 -12.39
N PHE A 57 -19.95 -4.69 -12.16
CA PHE A 57 -19.99 -5.77 -13.17
C PHE A 57 -20.61 -5.35 -14.52
N GLU A 58 -21.73 -4.65 -14.49
CA GLU A 58 -22.43 -4.22 -15.73
C GLU A 58 -21.57 -3.25 -16.58
N VAL A 59 -20.88 -2.32 -15.93
CA VAL A 59 -19.96 -1.40 -16.61
C VAL A 59 -18.76 -2.15 -17.16
N TYR A 60 -18.25 -3.08 -16.40
CA TYR A 60 -17.12 -3.94 -16.74
C TYR A 60 -17.43 -4.80 -17.96
N LEU A 61 -18.54 -5.56 -17.93
CA LEU A 61 -18.97 -6.41 -19.04
C LEU A 61 -19.15 -5.61 -20.34
N ARG A 62 -19.75 -4.41 -20.25
CA ARG A 62 -19.89 -3.52 -21.41
C ARG A 62 -18.52 -3.12 -21.98
N LYS A 63 -17.53 -2.84 -21.16
CA LYS A 63 -16.16 -2.51 -21.62
C LYS A 63 -15.48 -3.69 -22.30
N ILE A 64 -15.64 -4.89 -21.76
CA ILE A 64 -15.16 -6.13 -22.39
C ILE A 64 -15.77 -6.27 -23.79
N LYS A 65 -17.10 -6.19 -23.89
CA LYS A 65 -17.81 -6.29 -25.18
C LYS A 65 -17.44 -5.18 -26.17
N GLN A 66 -17.08 -4.00 -25.72
CA GLN A 66 -16.59 -2.93 -26.59
C GLN A 66 -15.24 -3.27 -27.26
N VAL A 67 -14.43 -4.14 -26.66
CA VAL A 67 -13.16 -4.58 -27.23
C VAL A 67 -13.34 -5.79 -28.14
N ILE A 68 -13.99 -6.85 -27.65
CA ILE A 68 -14.02 -8.14 -28.34
C ILE A 68 -15.36 -8.43 -29.05
N GLY A 69 -16.38 -7.57 -28.90
CA GLY A 69 -17.72 -7.84 -29.40
C GLY A 69 -18.35 -9.06 -28.73
N GLU A 70 -18.85 -9.99 -29.51
CA GLU A 70 -19.47 -11.23 -29.03
C GLU A 70 -18.48 -12.43 -29.04
N ARG A 71 -17.19 -12.19 -29.23
CA ARG A 71 -16.17 -13.27 -29.16
C ARG A 71 -16.15 -13.88 -27.75
N PRO A 72 -15.93 -15.20 -27.65
CA PRO A 72 -15.75 -15.84 -26.34
C PRO A 72 -14.45 -15.37 -25.67
N ILE A 73 -14.43 -15.39 -24.34
CA ILE A 73 -13.21 -15.31 -23.55
C ILE A 73 -12.76 -16.73 -23.25
N ASN A 74 -11.55 -17.09 -23.67
CA ASN A 74 -11.02 -18.44 -23.51
C ASN A 74 -10.43 -18.66 -22.11
N TYR A 75 -9.73 -17.65 -21.59
CA TYR A 75 -9.04 -17.74 -20.31
C TYR A 75 -9.37 -16.57 -19.37
N LEU A 76 -9.58 -16.88 -18.09
CA LEU A 76 -9.59 -15.91 -17.01
C LEU A 76 -8.40 -16.16 -16.10
N ILE A 77 -7.40 -15.30 -16.15
CA ILE A 77 -6.19 -15.39 -15.36
C ILE A 77 -6.41 -14.63 -14.04
N ILE A 78 -6.19 -15.27 -12.92
CA ILE A 78 -6.36 -14.67 -11.59
C ILE A 78 -4.99 -14.56 -10.92
N ASN A 79 -4.47 -13.34 -10.84
CA ASN A 79 -3.22 -13.04 -10.14
C ASN A 79 -3.44 -12.94 -8.63
N HIS A 80 -4.62 -12.44 -8.20
CA HIS A 80 -4.92 -12.23 -6.79
C HIS A 80 -6.42 -12.40 -6.49
N MET A 81 -6.73 -12.88 -5.28
CA MET A 81 -8.08 -13.32 -4.90
C MET A 81 -8.82 -12.35 -3.98
N GLU A 82 -8.29 -11.16 -3.70
CA GLU A 82 -9.02 -10.19 -2.90
C GLU A 82 -10.34 -9.80 -3.58
N PRO A 83 -11.48 -9.77 -2.82
CA PRO A 83 -12.81 -9.65 -3.43
C PRO A 83 -13.07 -8.40 -4.26
N ASP A 84 -12.31 -7.34 -4.07
CA ASP A 84 -12.47 -6.08 -4.82
C ASP A 84 -12.00 -6.17 -6.28
N HIS A 85 -11.22 -7.19 -6.64
CA HIS A 85 -10.85 -7.51 -8.02
C HIS A 85 -11.00 -9.00 -8.38
N SER A 86 -11.58 -9.80 -7.50
CA SER A 86 -12.02 -11.17 -7.81
C SER A 86 -13.55 -11.37 -7.73
N GLY A 87 -14.27 -10.38 -7.18
CA GLY A 87 -15.72 -10.48 -6.91
C GLY A 87 -16.60 -10.74 -8.13
N SER A 88 -16.14 -10.38 -9.31
CA SER A 88 -16.89 -10.60 -10.56
C SER A 88 -16.66 -11.98 -11.20
N ILE A 89 -15.81 -12.85 -10.64
CA ILE A 89 -15.47 -14.18 -11.24
C ILE A 89 -16.71 -15.01 -11.51
N ARG A 90 -17.64 -15.10 -10.55
CA ARG A 90 -18.88 -15.89 -10.73
C ARG A 90 -19.72 -15.37 -11.90
N LEU A 91 -19.88 -14.06 -12.03
CA LEU A 91 -20.68 -13.46 -13.10
C LEU A 91 -19.97 -13.59 -14.44
N ILE A 92 -18.67 -13.47 -14.51
CA ILE A 92 -17.89 -13.76 -15.73
C ILE A 92 -18.10 -15.21 -16.17
N LYS A 93 -18.01 -16.18 -15.26
CA LYS A 93 -18.25 -17.60 -15.55
C LYS A 93 -19.67 -17.87 -16.02
N GLN A 94 -20.66 -17.13 -15.53
CA GLN A 94 -22.05 -17.24 -16.01
C GLN A 94 -22.23 -16.69 -17.43
N HIS A 95 -21.55 -15.58 -17.76
CA HIS A 95 -21.62 -14.97 -19.10
C HIS A 95 -20.77 -15.70 -20.16
N TYR A 96 -19.69 -16.35 -19.73
CA TYR A 96 -18.76 -17.11 -20.55
C TYR A 96 -18.58 -18.52 -19.95
N PRO A 97 -19.59 -19.43 -20.15
CA PRO A 97 -19.60 -20.73 -19.46
C PRO A 97 -18.39 -21.62 -19.75
N ASP A 98 -17.82 -21.50 -20.95
CA ASP A 98 -16.69 -22.31 -21.41
C ASP A 98 -15.32 -21.73 -21.03
N ILE A 99 -15.29 -20.59 -20.31
CA ILE A 99 -14.04 -19.95 -19.88
C ILE A 99 -13.25 -20.86 -18.96
N ILE A 100 -11.95 -21.01 -19.24
CA ILE A 100 -11.00 -21.75 -18.41
C ILE A 100 -10.37 -20.78 -17.43
N ILE A 101 -10.44 -21.09 -16.13
CA ILE A 101 -9.81 -20.27 -15.10
C ILE A 101 -8.36 -20.70 -14.93
N VAL A 102 -7.43 -19.73 -15.01
CA VAL A 102 -5.98 -19.94 -14.88
C VAL A 102 -5.54 -19.40 -13.51
N GLY A 103 -4.86 -20.22 -12.74
CA GLY A 103 -4.37 -19.84 -11.43
C GLY A 103 -3.56 -20.94 -10.75
N ASN A 104 -3.07 -20.69 -9.56
CA ASN A 104 -2.39 -21.72 -8.78
C ASN A 104 -3.37 -22.49 -7.88
N LYS A 105 -2.86 -23.52 -7.20
CA LYS A 105 -3.69 -24.39 -6.34
C LYS A 105 -4.45 -23.63 -5.24
N GLN A 106 -3.82 -22.60 -4.63
CA GLN A 106 -4.45 -21.82 -3.57
C GLN A 106 -5.55 -20.91 -4.13
N THR A 107 -5.33 -20.33 -5.32
CA THR A 107 -6.32 -19.55 -6.06
C THR A 107 -7.60 -20.35 -6.26
N PHE A 108 -7.52 -21.59 -6.73
CA PHE A 108 -8.71 -22.43 -6.93
C PHE A 108 -9.46 -22.75 -5.64
N GLY A 109 -8.73 -23.05 -4.56
CA GLY A 109 -9.36 -23.26 -3.25
C GLY A 109 -10.11 -22.01 -2.76
N MET A 110 -9.58 -20.81 -3.02
CA MET A 110 -10.24 -19.56 -2.66
C MET A 110 -11.44 -19.26 -3.57
N ILE A 111 -11.35 -19.52 -4.88
CA ILE A 111 -12.48 -19.35 -5.82
C ILE A 111 -13.66 -20.24 -5.40
N GLU A 112 -13.41 -21.50 -5.08
CA GLU A 112 -14.44 -22.41 -4.57
C GLU A 112 -15.01 -21.89 -3.23
N GLY A 113 -14.12 -21.52 -2.29
CA GLY A 113 -14.51 -21.05 -0.95
C GLY A 113 -15.32 -19.75 -0.97
N PHE A 114 -14.90 -18.75 -1.72
CA PHE A 114 -15.59 -17.45 -1.77
C PHE A 114 -16.82 -17.46 -2.68
N TYR A 115 -16.73 -18.13 -3.83
CA TYR A 115 -17.71 -17.96 -4.90
C TYR A 115 -18.48 -19.22 -5.26
N GLY A 116 -18.08 -20.39 -4.75
CA GLY A 116 -18.67 -21.68 -5.10
C GLY A 116 -18.52 -22.00 -6.59
N VAL A 117 -17.52 -21.43 -7.25
CA VAL A 117 -17.25 -21.66 -8.67
C VAL A 117 -16.31 -22.85 -8.80
N THR A 118 -16.78 -23.84 -9.56
CA THR A 118 -16.04 -25.01 -10.00
C THR A 118 -16.08 -25.05 -11.52
N GLY A 119 -15.27 -25.90 -12.14
CA GLY A 119 -15.24 -26.05 -13.59
C GLY A 119 -13.83 -26.29 -14.11
N GLU A 120 -13.63 -26.04 -15.39
CA GLU A 120 -12.33 -26.27 -16.03
C GLU A 120 -11.28 -25.29 -15.49
N GLN A 121 -10.14 -25.84 -15.06
CA GLN A 121 -9.04 -25.13 -14.42
C GLN A 121 -7.74 -25.41 -15.15
N TYR A 122 -6.97 -24.36 -15.38
CA TYR A 122 -5.60 -24.45 -15.86
C TYR A 122 -4.63 -24.14 -14.73
N LEU A 123 -4.12 -25.19 -14.09
CA LEU A 123 -3.23 -25.07 -12.96
C LEU A 123 -1.83 -24.65 -13.41
N VAL A 124 -1.31 -23.54 -12.89
CA VAL A 124 0.03 -23.03 -13.19
C VAL A 124 0.94 -23.01 -11.96
N LYS A 125 2.22 -23.12 -12.23
CA LYS A 125 3.33 -23.02 -11.27
C LYS A 125 4.30 -21.94 -11.70
N ASP A 126 5.27 -21.67 -10.86
CA ASP A 126 6.34 -20.70 -11.13
C ASP A 126 7.11 -21.06 -12.41
N GLY A 127 7.15 -20.12 -13.36
CA GLY A 127 7.83 -20.29 -14.64
C GLY A 127 7.02 -20.96 -15.73
N ASP A 128 5.82 -21.49 -15.45
CA ASP A 128 4.91 -22.04 -16.47
C ASP A 128 4.49 -20.93 -17.46
N PHE A 129 4.02 -21.34 -18.64
CA PHE A 129 3.57 -20.41 -19.67
C PHE A 129 2.25 -20.85 -20.31
N LEU A 130 1.58 -19.89 -20.93
CA LEU A 130 0.35 -20.06 -21.70
C LEU A 130 0.44 -19.28 -23.02
N ALA A 131 0.26 -19.97 -24.15
CA ALA A 131 0.19 -19.35 -25.46
C ALA A 131 -1.24 -18.99 -25.81
N LEU A 132 -1.47 -17.75 -26.30
CA LEU A 132 -2.78 -17.27 -26.75
C LEU A 132 -2.89 -17.19 -28.28
N GLY A 133 -1.82 -17.47 -28.98
CA GLY A 133 -1.59 -17.28 -30.42
C GLY A 133 -0.27 -16.56 -30.60
N LYS A 134 -0.29 -15.23 -30.71
CA LYS A 134 0.91 -14.39 -30.77
C LYS A 134 1.49 -14.09 -29.39
N HIS A 135 0.64 -13.88 -28.40
CA HIS A 135 1.06 -13.57 -27.03
C HIS A 135 1.47 -14.83 -26.29
N MET A 136 2.60 -14.72 -25.58
CA MET A 136 3.13 -15.76 -24.70
C MET A 136 3.16 -15.23 -23.27
N LEU A 137 2.36 -15.81 -22.40
CA LEU A 137 2.22 -15.40 -21.01
C LEU A 137 3.04 -16.33 -20.11
N ARG A 138 3.89 -15.76 -19.24
CA ARG A 138 4.65 -16.50 -18.24
C ARG A 138 4.19 -16.11 -16.84
N PHE A 139 4.11 -17.11 -15.95
CA PHE A 139 3.60 -16.95 -14.59
C PHE A 139 4.74 -16.96 -13.56
N TYR A 140 4.71 -15.98 -12.67
CA TYR A 140 5.67 -15.82 -11.58
C TYR A 140 4.93 -15.86 -10.25
N MET A 141 5.20 -16.88 -9.41
CA MET A 141 4.62 -16.95 -8.08
C MET A 141 5.28 -15.92 -7.16
N THR A 142 4.47 -15.04 -6.58
CA THR A 142 4.89 -13.95 -5.70
C THR A 142 4.13 -14.01 -4.36
N PRO A 143 4.18 -15.14 -3.63
CA PRO A 143 3.37 -15.34 -2.45
C PRO A 143 3.63 -14.24 -1.40
N MET A 144 2.56 -13.82 -0.70
CA MET A 144 2.57 -12.75 0.29
C MET A 144 2.87 -11.35 -0.28
N VAL A 145 2.60 -11.12 -1.57
CA VAL A 145 2.56 -9.78 -2.16
C VAL A 145 1.11 -9.47 -2.63
N HIS A 146 0.05 -9.35 -1.72
CA HIS A 146 0.23 -9.42 -0.26
C HIS A 146 -0.49 -10.64 0.39
N TRP A 147 -1.13 -11.52 -0.37
CA TRP A 147 -1.76 -12.77 0.07
C TRP A 147 -0.94 -14.01 -0.39
N PRO A 148 -1.19 -15.21 0.20
CA PRO A 148 -0.36 -16.39 -0.05
C PRO A 148 -0.44 -16.95 -1.48
N GLU A 149 -1.56 -16.73 -2.19
CA GLU A 149 -1.81 -17.25 -3.55
C GLU A 149 -1.32 -16.30 -4.64
N THR A 150 -0.84 -15.10 -4.31
CA THR A 150 -0.51 -14.10 -5.32
C THR A 150 0.53 -14.60 -6.35
N MET A 151 0.27 -14.25 -7.59
CA MET A 151 1.20 -14.41 -8.69
C MET A 151 1.19 -13.17 -9.58
N MET A 152 2.16 -13.07 -10.46
CA MET A 152 2.22 -12.05 -11.51
C MET A 152 2.30 -12.74 -12.86
N THR A 153 1.65 -12.16 -13.86
CA THR A 153 1.66 -12.67 -15.23
C THR A 153 2.46 -11.70 -16.10
N PHE A 154 3.42 -12.21 -16.84
CA PHE A 154 4.22 -11.41 -17.76
C PHE A 154 3.97 -11.84 -19.20
N ASP A 155 3.52 -10.91 -20.03
CA ASP A 155 3.43 -11.09 -21.46
C ASP A 155 4.80 -10.84 -22.10
N GLU A 156 5.45 -11.91 -22.51
CA GLU A 156 6.79 -11.89 -23.13
C GLU A 156 6.79 -11.20 -24.51
N THR A 157 5.64 -11.14 -25.17
CA THR A 157 5.50 -10.60 -26.53
C THR A 157 5.58 -9.07 -26.53
N ASP A 158 4.83 -8.42 -25.66
CA ASP A 158 4.75 -6.96 -25.58
C ASP A 158 5.49 -6.39 -24.36
N GLY A 159 6.03 -7.23 -23.46
CA GLY A 159 6.72 -6.81 -22.25
C GLY A 159 5.78 -6.22 -21.20
N VAL A 160 4.54 -6.71 -21.11
CA VAL A 160 3.53 -6.21 -20.16
C VAL A 160 3.50 -7.08 -18.92
N LEU A 161 3.70 -6.48 -17.75
CA LEU A 161 3.60 -7.13 -16.46
C LEU A 161 2.24 -6.85 -15.82
N PHE A 162 1.41 -7.88 -15.64
CA PHE A 162 0.21 -7.85 -14.83
C PHE A 162 0.58 -8.25 -13.39
N SER A 163 0.60 -7.29 -12.50
CA SER A 163 1.28 -7.43 -11.20
C SER A 163 0.34 -7.71 -10.03
N GLY A 164 -0.96 -7.90 -10.27
CA GLY A 164 -1.92 -7.90 -9.17
C GLY A 164 -1.79 -6.61 -8.38
N ASP A 165 -1.80 -6.69 -7.06
CA ASP A 165 -1.66 -5.54 -6.17
C ASP A 165 -0.24 -4.96 -6.08
N GLY A 166 0.74 -5.70 -6.57
CA GLY A 166 2.09 -5.19 -6.71
C GLY A 166 2.14 -3.92 -7.55
N PHE A 167 2.86 -2.90 -7.08
CA PHE A 167 3.00 -1.60 -7.74
C PHE A 167 1.71 -0.76 -7.82
N GLY A 168 0.66 -1.17 -7.10
CA GLY A 168 -0.61 -0.45 -7.00
C GLY A 168 -0.53 0.80 -6.15
N CYS A 169 -1.56 1.63 -6.24
CA CYS A 169 -1.75 2.80 -5.40
C CYS A 169 -3.24 3.13 -5.23
N PHE A 170 -3.60 3.83 -4.16
CA PHE A 170 -4.96 4.36 -4.01
C PHE A 170 -5.24 5.45 -5.04
N GLY A 171 -6.52 5.68 -5.30
CA GLY A 171 -7.04 6.70 -6.20
C GLY A 171 -7.62 6.15 -7.49
N THR A 172 -8.62 6.86 -8.01
CA THR A 172 -9.18 6.61 -9.34
C THR A 172 -8.24 7.14 -10.42
N VAL A 173 -8.33 6.59 -11.62
CA VAL A 173 -7.63 7.11 -12.79
C VAL A 173 -8.50 8.18 -13.47
N ASP A 174 -8.00 9.42 -13.58
CA ASP A 174 -8.77 10.59 -13.99
C ASP A 174 -8.57 10.90 -15.47
N GLY A 175 -9.58 10.61 -16.30
CA GLY A 175 -9.60 10.91 -17.72
C GLY A 175 -8.79 9.96 -18.60
N GLY A 176 -7.86 9.21 -18.03
CA GLY A 176 -7.03 8.20 -18.67
C GLY A 176 -6.51 7.20 -17.66
N PHE A 177 -5.88 6.13 -18.09
CA PHE A 177 -5.29 5.11 -17.23
C PHE A 177 -3.76 4.99 -17.42
N LEU A 178 -3.20 5.50 -18.51
CA LEU A 178 -1.75 5.52 -18.74
C LEU A 178 -1.11 6.69 -18.00
N ASP A 179 0.00 6.45 -17.34
CA ASP A 179 0.80 7.47 -16.64
C ASP A 179 1.26 8.62 -17.56
N THR A 180 1.36 8.36 -18.86
CA THR A 180 1.66 9.37 -19.90
C THR A 180 0.48 10.29 -20.26
N ARG A 181 -0.73 9.98 -19.81
CA ARG A 181 -1.96 10.70 -20.19
C ARG A 181 -2.67 11.37 -19.01
N ILE A 182 -2.13 11.21 -17.80
CA ILE A 182 -2.69 11.79 -16.58
C ILE A 182 -1.61 12.48 -15.76
N ASN A 183 -2.00 13.45 -14.91
CA ASN A 183 -1.09 13.97 -13.91
C ASN A 183 -0.87 12.92 -12.81
N VAL A 184 0.38 12.48 -12.65
CA VAL A 184 0.75 11.42 -11.71
C VAL A 184 1.15 11.92 -10.32
N ASP A 185 1.20 13.23 -10.07
CA ASP A 185 1.76 13.79 -8.84
C ASP A 185 1.06 13.25 -7.58
N LYS A 186 -0.27 13.17 -7.60
CA LYS A 186 -1.04 12.67 -6.45
C LYS A 186 -0.78 11.20 -6.15
N TYR A 187 -0.43 10.40 -7.16
CA TYR A 187 -0.29 8.96 -6.98
C TYR A 187 1.01 8.57 -6.26
N TRP A 188 2.05 9.40 -6.27
CA TRP A 188 3.29 9.09 -5.54
C TRP A 188 3.07 8.98 -4.04
N GLY A 189 2.35 9.93 -3.46
CA GLY A 189 1.97 9.87 -2.04
C GLY A 189 1.01 8.72 -1.74
N GLU A 190 0.03 8.51 -2.63
CA GLU A 190 -0.94 7.43 -2.49
C GLU A 190 -0.32 6.04 -2.68
N MET A 191 0.74 5.89 -3.48
CA MET A 191 1.51 4.65 -3.61
C MET A 191 2.26 4.31 -2.32
N VAL A 192 2.94 5.30 -1.71
CA VAL A 192 3.60 5.11 -0.41
C VAL A 192 2.56 4.74 0.65
N ARG A 193 1.40 5.40 0.66
CA ARG A 193 0.31 5.12 1.59
C ARG A 193 -0.32 3.74 1.36
N TYR A 194 -0.52 3.35 0.11
CA TYR A 194 -0.97 2.01 -0.27
C TYR A 194 0.03 0.95 0.20
N TYR A 195 1.29 1.06 -0.22
CA TYR A 195 2.33 0.13 0.17
C TYR A 195 2.40 -0.05 1.68
N SER A 196 2.53 1.03 2.45
CA SER A 196 2.75 0.98 3.90
C SER A 196 1.56 0.38 4.68
N ASN A 197 0.33 0.51 4.16
CA ASN A 197 -0.86 0.01 4.84
C ASN A 197 -1.31 -1.39 4.36
N ILE A 198 -1.06 -1.74 3.12
CA ILE A 198 -1.50 -3.00 2.50
C ILE A 198 -0.34 -4.02 2.43
N VAL A 199 0.80 -3.61 1.89
CA VAL A 199 1.94 -4.50 1.60
C VAL A 199 3.01 -4.48 2.70
N GLY A 200 3.12 -3.40 3.46
CA GLY A 200 4.27 -2.99 4.27
C GLY A 200 4.89 -4.04 5.21
N LYS A 201 4.09 -4.96 5.78
CA LYS A 201 4.59 -6.09 6.58
C LYS A 201 5.48 -7.05 5.78
N TYR A 202 5.25 -7.16 4.47
CA TYR A 202 5.80 -8.19 3.60
C TYR A 202 7.03 -7.73 2.80
N GLY A 203 7.91 -6.93 3.39
CA GLY A 203 9.12 -6.42 2.72
C GLY A 203 9.99 -7.52 2.10
N SER A 204 10.26 -8.63 2.83
CA SER A 204 11.06 -9.74 2.30
C SER A 204 10.38 -10.48 1.11
N PRO A 205 9.08 -10.80 1.13
CA PRO A 205 8.36 -11.27 -0.06
C PRO A 205 8.47 -10.32 -1.26
N VAL A 206 8.31 -9.00 -1.05
CA VAL A 206 8.46 -8.01 -2.12
C VAL A 206 9.87 -8.02 -2.70
N GLN A 207 10.92 -8.09 -1.87
CA GLN A 207 12.31 -8.19 -2.35
C GLN A 207 12.53 -9.45 -3.20
N LYS A 208 11.96 -10.58 -2.80
CA LYS A 208 12.02 -11.83 -3.60
C LYS A 208 11.29 -11.69 -4.94
N ALA A 209 10.13 -11.03 -4.95
CA ALA A 209 9.40 -10.76 -6.18
C ALA A 209 10.23 -9.84 -7.11
N LEU A 210 10.80 -8.75 -6.60
CA LEU A 210 11.66 -7.85 -7.36
C LEU A 210 12.89 -8.57 -7.96
N GLN A 211 13.53 -9.45 -7.19
CA GLN A 211 14.66 -10.27 -7.69
C GLN A 211 14.21 -11.19 -8.83
N LYS A 212 13.04 -11.82 -8.71
CA LYS A 212 12.49 -12.72 -9.72
C LYS A 212 12.13 -11.98 -11.02
N LEU A 213 11.63 -10.76 -10.92
CA LEU A 213 11.29 -9.90 -12.05
C LEU A 213 12.50 -9.17 -12.64
N GLY A 214 13.63 -9.16 -11.90
CA GLY A 214 14.86 -8.50 -12.33
C GLY A 214 15.38 -9.07 -13.65
N GLY A 215 15.62 -8.19 -14.63
CA GLY A 215 16.08 -8.60 -15.96
C GLY A 215 14.97 -8.85 -16.99
N LEU A 216 13.69 -8.85 -16.61
CA LEU A 216 12.60 -8.88 -17.58
C LEU A 216 12.51 -7.55 -18.33
N PRO A 217 12.27 -7.57 -19.65
CA PRO A 217 12.13 -6.36 -20.47
C PRO A 217 10.74 -5.74 -20.27
N ILE A 218 10.45 -5.26 -19.05
CA ILE A 218 9.15 -4.69 -18.69
C ILE A 218 8.97 -3.35 -19.39
N SER A 219 7.94 -3.23 -20.20
CA SER A 219 7.57 -2.02 -20.94
C SER A 219 6.29 -1.36 -20.42
N ALA A 220 5.48 -2.12 -19.66
CA ALA A 220 4.31 -1.62 -18.94
C ALA A 220 4.09 -2.43 -17.66
N ILE A 221 3.67 -1.77 -16.57
CA ILE A 221 3.20 -2.42 -15.35
C ILE A 221 1.70 -2.15 -15.24
N CYS A 222 0.92 -3.22 -15.18
CA CYS A 222 -0.52 -3.26 -15.11
C CYS A 222 -0.95 -3.81 -13.75
N SER A 223 -1.07 -2.94 -12.74
CA SER A 223 -1.54 -3.30 -11.40
C SER A 223 -3.06 -3.27 -11.30
N THR A 224 -3.63 -3.92 -10.28
CA THR A 224 -5.08 -3.92 -10.01
C THR A 224 -5.61 -2.57 -9.53
N HIS A 225 -4.74 -1.66 -9.07
CA HIS A 225 -5.10 -0.33 -8.59
C HIS A 225 -4.18 0.76 -9.10
N GLY A 226 -4.76 1.94 -9.40
CA GLY A 226 -4.03 3.12 -9.86
C GLY A 226 -3.68 3.12 -11.35
N PRO A 227 -2.74 3.95 -11.78
CA PRO A 227 -2.34 4.06 -13.18
C PRO A 227 -1.64 2.81 -13.73
N VAL A 228 -1.73 2.61 -15.03
CA VAL A 228 -0.82 1.74 -15.78
C VAL A 228 0.47 2.52 -16.02
N TRP A 229 1.58 1.97 -15.58
CA TRP A 229 2.89 2.60 -15.63
C TRP A 229 3.64 2.19 -16.89
N THR A 230 3.98 3.14 -17.74
CA THR A 230 4.71 2.92 -19.00
C THR A 230 5.97 3.78 -19.10
N GLU A 231 5.94 5.01 -18.60
CA GLU A 231 7.08 5.93 -18.57
C GLU A 231 7.79 5.88 -17.21
N ASN A 232 7.04 5.75 -16.11
CA ASN A 232 7.57 5.85 -14.75
C ASN A 232 7.95 4.50 -14.11
N ILE A 233 8.15 3.45 -14.89
CA ILE A 233 8.43 2.07 -14.43
C ILE A 233 9.58 2.03 -13.42
N ALA A 234 10.72 2.64 -13.76
CA ALA A 234 11.89 2.64 -12.90
C ALA A 234 11.63 3.32 -11.55
N LYS A 235 10.88 4.42 -11.54
CA LYS A 235 10.50 5.14 -10.32
C LYS A 235 9.57 4.30 -9.44
N VAL A 236 8.58 3.64 -10.04
CA VAL A 236 7.63 2.76 -9.34
C VAL A 236 8.35 1.57 -8.69
N ILE A 237 9.20 0.88 -9.46
CA ILE A 237 10.03 -0.21 -8.93
C ILE A 237 10.94 0.30 -7.81
N GLY A 238 11.58 1.47 -7.99
CA GLY A 238 12.45 2.06 -6.98
C GLY A 238 11.73 2.43 -5.68
N ILE A 239 10.47 2.88 -5.73
CA ILE A 239 9.65 3.14 -4.54
C ILE A 239 9.40 1.82 -3.79
N TYR A 240 8.94 0.78 -4.48
CA TYR A 240 8.68 -0.53 -3.87
C TYR A 240 9.95 -1.18 -3.30
N ASP A 241 11.08 -1.06 -4.01
CA ASP A 241 12.37 -1.55 -3.57
C ASP A 241 12.82 -0.88 -2.26
N ARG A 242 12.79 0.46 -2.19
CA ARG A 242 13.13 1.21 -0.98
C ARG A 242 12.23 0.86 0.21
N LEU A 243 10.91 0.90 0.00
CA LEU A 243 9.95 0.65 1.07
C LEU A 243 10.05 -0.78 1.60
N SER A 244 10.31 -1.77 0.73
CA SER A 244 10.44 -3.18 1.13
C SER A 244 11.75 -3.51 1.85
N ARG A 245 12.79 -2.70 1.67
CA ARG A 245 14.00 -2.73 2.50
C ARG A 245 13.87 -1.92 3.78
N TYR A 246 12.75 -1.23 3.97
CA TYR A 246 12.52 -0.27 5.05
C TYR A 246 13.51 0.91 5.02
N ASP A 247 14.08 1.21 3.85
CA ASP A 247 14.91 2.40 3.65
C ASP A 247 14.07 3.67 3.80
N ALA A 248 14.56 4.59 4.63
CA ALA A 248 13.83 5.80 4.96
C ALA A 248 14.71 7.04 4.80
N ASP A 249 14.06 8.15 4.47
CA ASP A 249 14.69 9.45 4.35
C ASP A 249 15.03 10.02 5.74
N GLU A 250 15.99 10.94 5.79
CA GLU A 250 16.22 11.76 6.97
C GLU A 250 14.98 12.62 7.24
N GLY A 251 14.43 12.48 8.42
CA GLY A 251 13.23 13.21 8.85
C GLY A 251 12.66 12.63 10.12
N VAL A 252 11.72 13.34 10.74
CA VAL A 252 11.06 12.97 11.98
C VAL A 252 9.56 13.12 11.85
N VAL A 253 8.84 12.06 12.20
CA VAL A 253 7.40 12.07 12.40
C VAL A 253 7.12 12.29 13.88
N ILE A 254 6.35 13.32 14.23
CA ILE A 254 5.87 13.57 15.59
C ILE A 254 4.38 13.26 15.60
N ALA A 255 4.00 12.13 16.22
CA ALA A 255 2.61 11.70 16.35
C ALA A 255 2.15 11.86 17.80
N TYR A 256 1.17 12.71 18.04
CA TYR A 256 0.75 13.03 19.41
C TYR A 256 -0.77 13.08 19.57
N GLY A 257 -1.22 12.65 20.77
CA GLY A 257 -2.56 12.95 21.27
C GLY A 257 -2.52 14.18 22.18
N SER A 258 -3.55 15.02 22.14
CA SER A 258 -3.69 16.14 23.06
C SER A 258 -5.16 16.46 23.28
N MET A 259 -5.57 16.66 24.55
CA MET A 259 -6.96 17.02 24.90
C MET A 259 -7.14 18.54 25.02
N TYR A 260 -6.23 19.20 25.70
CA TYR A 260 -6.32 20.62 26.06
C TYR A 260 -5.10 21.45 25.66
N GLY A 261 -4.27 20.92 24.73
CA GLY A 261 -3.10 21.62 24.20
C GLY A 261 -1.77 21.39 24.98
N ASN A 262 -1.80 20.84 26.20
CA ASN A 262 -0.56 20.70 26.98
C ASN A 262 0.45 19.71 26.36
N THR A 263 -0.02 18.54 25.90
CA THR A 263 0.84 17.57 25.19
C THR A 263 1.29 18.11 23.83
N GLU A 264 0.43 18.90 23.17
CA GLU A 264 0.74 19.60 21.92
C GLU A 264 1.87 20.61 22.09
N GLN A 265 1.92 21.38 23.21
CA GLN A 265 3.03 22.29 23.49
C GLN A 265 4.38 21.55 23.60
N MET A 266 4.40 20.32 24.15
CA MET A 266 5.60 19.49 24.14
C MET A 266 6.01 19.10 22.71
N ALA A 267 5.05 18.72 21.88
CA ALA A 267 5.30 18.37 20.49
C ALA A 267 5.85 19.56 19.68
N GLU A 268 5.31 20.76 19.90
CA GLU A 268 5.78 22.00 19.27
C GLU A 268 7.23 22.33 19.71
N ALA A 269 7.52 22.30 21.00
CA ALA A 269 8.88 22.56 21.52
C ALA A 269 9.91 21.58 20.92
N ILE A 270 9.53 20.29 20.76
CA ILE A 270 10.38 19.28 20.12
C ILE A 270 10.57 19.61 18.63
N ALA A 271 9.52 20.00 17.93
CA ALA A 271 9.60 20.32 16.51
C ALA A 271 10.45 21.57 16.25
N GLU A 272 10.30 22.60 17.07
CA GLU A 272 11.10 23.84 16.99
C GLU A 272 12.60 23.55 17.18
N GLU A 273 12.96 22.76 18.17
CA GLU A 273 14.36 22.39 18.41
C GLU A 273 14.92 21.48 17.30
N LEU A 274 14.14 20.49 16.79
CA LEU A 274 14.56 19.69 15.64
C LEU A 274 14.88 20.58 14.42
N SER A 275 14.04 21.59 14.17
CA SER A 275 14.25 22.55 13.09
C SER A 275 15.51 23.39 13.33
N ALA A 276 15.73 23.87 14.57
CA ALA A 276 16.94 24.60 14.97
C ALA A 276 18.21 23.76 14.80
N GLN A 277 18.12 22.45 14.98
CA GLN A 277 19.20 21.49 14.74
C GLN A 277 19.39 21.13 13.26
N GLY A 278 18.59 21.71 12.34
CA GLY A 278 18.72 21.55 10.88
C GLY A 278 18.00 20.33 10.31
N VAL A 279 17.08 19.70 11.05
CA VAL A 279 16.19 18.68 10.49
C VAL A 279 15.13 19.38 9.65
N LYS A 280 15.11 19.11 8.33
CA LYS A 280 14.20 19.79 7.39
C LYS A 280 12.85 19.09 7.24
N ASN A 281 12.83 17.76 7.30
CA ASN A 281 11.63 16.97 7.14
C ASN A 281 11.04 16.65 8.52
N ILE A 282 10.17 17.51 9.00
CA ILE A 282 9.43 17.33 10.25
C ILE A 282 7.94 17.26 9.90
N VAL A 283 7.29 16.15 10.23
CA VAL A 283 5.87 15.95 9.98
C VAL A 283 5.14 15.76 11.30
N MET A 284 4.21 16.65 11.60
CA MET A 284 3.44 16.63 12.84
C MET A 284 2.03 16.09 12.61
N HIS A 285 1.63 15.11 13.41
CA HIS A 285 0.31 14.51 13.36
C HIS A 285 -0.38 14.55 14.74
N ASN A 286 -1.46 15.31 14.83
CA ASN A 286 -2.41 15.11 15.91
C ASN A 286 -3.25 13.88 15.58
N VAL A 287 -3.11 12.79 16.35
CA VAL A 287 -3.76 11.49 16.07
C VAL A 287 -5.28 11.52 16.11
N THR A 288 -5.89 12.57 16.68
CA THR A 288 -7.35 12.76 16.65
C THR A 288 -7.85 13.41 15.35
N LYS A 289 -6.93 13.99 14.56
CA LYS A 289 -7.23 14.67 13.29
C LYS A 289 -6.68 13.92 12.09
N SER A 290 -5.49 13.34 12.22
CA SER A 290 -4.84 12.58 11.15
C SER A 290 -5.23 11.11 11.22
N HIS A 291 -5.75 10.57 10.11
CA HIS A 291 -6.03 9.14 10.05
C HIS A 291 -4.73 8.34 10.11
N PRO A 292 -4.67 7.21 10.85
CA PRO A 292 -3.46 6.41 11.02
C PRO A 292 -2.75 5.99 9.72
N SER A 293 -3.47 5.86 8.60
CA SER A 293 -2.86 5.48 7.31
C SER A 293 -1.84 6.50 6.80
N TYR A 294 -2.04 7.79 7.06
CA TYR A 294 -1.09 8.83 6.70
C TYR A 294 0.12 8.82 7.63
N ILE A 295 -0.12 8.65 8.94
CA ILE A 295 0.94 8.56 9.94
C ILE A 295 1.87 7.36 9.63
N ILE A 296 1.28 6.19 9.31
CA ILE A 296 2.03 4.99 8.95
C ILE A 296 2.83 5.22 7.65
N ALA A 297 2.26 5.88 6.65
CA ALA A 297 2.98 6.21 5.43
C ALA A 297 4.23 7.07 5.70
N ASP A 298 4.11 8.08 6.57
CA ASP A 298 5.24 8.92 6.94
C ASP A 298 6.26 8.16 7.81
N ILE A 299 5.83 7.22 8.67
CA ILE A 299 6.74 6.33 9.42
C ILE A 299 7.53 5.41 8.47
N PHE A 300 6.94 4.97 7.35
CA PHE A 300 7.70 4.25 6.32
C PHE A 300 8.68 5.16 5.58
N ARG A 301 8.33 6.44 5.41
CA ARG A 301 9.11 7.42 4.68
C ARG A 301 10.30 7.97 5.46
N TYR A 302 10.15 8.19 6.79
CA TYR A 302 11.15 8.89 7.61
C TYR A 302 11.73 8.00 8.72
N LYS A 303 13.01 8.25 9.07
CA LYS A 303 13.75 7.46 10.05
C LYS A 303 13.34 7.71 11.50
N GLY A 304 13.07 8.95 11.86
CA GLY A 304 12.73 9.36 13.23
C GLY A 304 11.23 9.28 13.49
N LEU A 305 10.86 8.75 14.65
CA LEU A 305 9.49 8.75 15.18
C LEU A 305 9.51 9.25 16.62
N ILE A 306 8.73 10.27 16.92
CA ILE A 306 8.52 10.75 18.29
C ILE A 306 7.03 10.65 18.60
N ILE A 307 6.67 9.93 19.66
CA ILE A 307 5.27 9.68 20.03
C ILE A 307 4.94 10.37 21.34
N GLY A 308 3.88 11.18 21.33
CA GLY A 308 3.37 11.88 22.50
C GLY A 308 1.97 11.47 22.90
N SER A 309 1.71 11.32 24.21
CA SER A 309 0.38 10.97 24.70
C SER A 309 0.07 11.60 26.06
N PRO A 310 -1.14 12.15 26.27
CA PRO A 310 -1.63 12.38 27.60
C PRO A 310 -2.05 11.06 28.26
N THR A 311 -2.06 11.06 29.60
CA THR A 311 -2.74 10.01 30.36
C THR A 311 -4.24 10.29 30.40
N TYR A 312 -5.04 9.29 30.01
CA TYR A 312 -6.49 9.32 30.01
C TYR A 312 -7.04 8.11 30.77
N SER A 313 -7.92 8.33 31.76
CA SER A 313 -8.50 7.27 32.58
C SER A 313 -7.48 6.25 33.12
N ASN A 314 -6.33 6.76 33.63
CA ASN A 314 -5.19 5.97 34.12
C ASN A 314 -4.57 5.02 33.05
N GLN A 315 -4.76 5.31 31.78
CA GLN A 315 -4.20 4.58 30.64
C GLN A 315 -3.59 5.58 29.65
N ILE A 316 -2.99 5.08 28.60
CA ILE A 316 -2.62 5.89 27.43
C ILE A 316 -3.87 6.41 26.71
N PHE A 317 -3.76 7.51 25.99
CA PHE A 317 -4.85 8.06 25.19
C PHE A 317 -5.30 7.07 24.10
N PRO A 318 -6.62 6.76 23.95
CA PRO A 318 -7.11 5.67 23.10
C PRO A 318 -6.66 5.73 21.64
N GLU A 319 -6.65 6.90 21.02
CA GLU A 319 -6.23 7.08 19.63
C GLU A 319 -4.73 6.83 19.45
N VAL A 320 -3.92 7.14 20.46
CA VAL A 320 -2.48 6.79 20.46
C VAL A 320 -2.35 5.28 20.59
N GLU A 321 -3.05 4.61 21.52
CA GLU A 321 -3.03 3.15 21.64
C GLU A 321 -3.40 2.45 20.33
N ALA A 322 -4.44 2.95 19.65
CA ALA A 322 -4.85 2.43 18.34
C ALA A 322 -3.77 2.59 17.27
N LEU A 323 -3.04 3.71 17.28
CA LEU A 323 -1.89 3.92 16.39
C LEU A 323 -0.74 2.96 16.72
N LEU A 324 -0.36 2.81 18.02
CA LEU A 324 0.70 1.89 18.43
C LEU A 324 0.43 0.46 17.95
N SER A 325 -0.80 -0.01 18.13
CA SER A 325 -1.23 -1.33 17.64
C SER A 325 -1.04 -1.49 16.13
N LYS A 326 -1.45 -0.48 15.35
CA LYS A 326 -1.32 -0.51 13.89
C LYS A 326 0.15 -0.49 13.43
N ILE A 327 1.02 0.26 14.11
CA ILE A 327 2.47 0.27 13.82
C ILE A 327 3.07 -1.11 14.05
N LEU A 328 2.76 -1.76 15.18
CA LEU A 328 3.25 -3.11 15.49
C LEU A 328 2.82 -4.14 14.44
N LEU A 329 1.58 -4.07 13.94
CA LEU A 329 1.07 -4.97 12.90
C LEU A 329 1.82 -4.84 11.56
N ARG A 330 2.48 -3.73 11.29
CA ARG A 330 3.25 -3.50 10.05
C ARG A 330 4.69 -3.98 10.13
N GLU A 331 5.17 -4.34 11.32
CA GLU A 331 6.54 -4.86 11.54
C GLU A 331 7.62 -3.99 10.88
N VAL A 332 7.42 -2.66 10.89
CA VAL A 332 8.39 -1.70 10.36
C VAL A 332 9.73 -1.87 11.06
N LYS A 333 10.83 -1.70 10.34
CA LYS A 333 12.19 -1.90 10.86
C LYS A 333 13.05 -0.64 10.69
N GLY A 334 14.14 -0.55 11.46
CA GLY A 334 15.17 0.46 11.27
C GLY A 334 14.68 1.89 11.55
N ARG A 335 13.88 2.08 12.61
CA ARG A 335 13.39 3.40 13.02
C ARG A 335 13.99 3.81 14.36
N TYR A 336 14.15 5.12 14.56
CA TYR A 336 14.55 5.76 15.81
C TYR A 336 13.30 6.21 16.54
N LEU A 337 13.22 5.94 17.83
CA LEU A 337 12.05 6.24 18.64
C LEU A 337 12.39 7.14 19.81
N GLY A 338 11.73 8.29 19.89
CA GLY A 338 11.60 9.09 21.11
C GLY A 338 10.15 9.09 21.58
N TYR A 339 9.91 9.35 22.84
CA TYR A 339 8.54 9.49 23.31
C TYR A 339 8.40 10.42 24.52
N PHE A 340 7.20 10.95 24.67
CA PHE A 340 6.86 11.85 25.75
C PHE A 340 5.40 11.67 26.21
N GLY A 341 5.10 12.12 27.41
CA GLY A 341 3.76 12.04 27.94
C GLY A 341 3.39 13.15 28.89
N SER A 342 2.10 13.32 29.13
CA SER A 342 1.60 14.26 30.13
C SER A 342 0.52 13.63 31.01
N PHE A 343 0.35 14.19 32.22
CA PHE A 343 -0.70 13.78 33.16
C PHE A 343 -1.06 14.93 34.09
N ALA A 344 -2.25 14.87 34.72
CA ALA A 344 -2.67 15.83 35.71
C ALA A 344 -2.33 15.41 37.15
N TRP A 345 -2.67 14.16 37.54
CA TRP A 345 -2.49 13.65 38.91
C TRP A 345 -1.76 12.31 39.00
N ALA A 346 -1.89 11.41 38.00
CA ALA A 346 -1.22 10.12 37.91
C ALA A 346 -0.81 9.84 36.46
N GLY A 347 0.46 9.50 36.23
CA GLY A 347 1.04 9.21 34.93
C GLY A 347 0.91 7.72 34.57
N ALA A 348 0.52 7.42 33.34
CA ALA A 348 0.47 6.07 32.78
C ALA A 348 0.95 6.00 31.33
N ALA A 349 0.85 7.10 30.58
CA ALA A 349 1.15 7.14 29.15
C ALA A 349 2.61 6.76 28.85
N VAL A 350 3.58 7.33 29.59
CA VAL A 350 5.01 7.07 29.37
C VAL A 350 5.35 5.60 29.62
N LYS A 351 4.75 4.97 30.66
CA LYS A 351 4.93 3.53 30.91
C LYS A 351 4.45 2.69 29.73
N ARG A 352 3.28 3.00 29.18
CA ARG A 352 2.73 2.27 28.02
C ARG A 352 3.56 2.49 26.74
N LEU A 353 4.12 3.69 26.56
CA LEU A 353 5.04 3.99 25.46
C LEU A 353 6.37 3.22 25.61
N ALA A 354 6.87 3.02 26.82
CA ALA A 354 8.03 2.18 27.09
C ALA A 354 7.76 0.70 26.67
N GLU A 355 6.58 0.15 26.99
CA GLU A 355 6.19 -1.19 26.55
C GLU A 355 6.11 -1.30 25.01
N PHE A 356 5.68 -0.23 24.35
CA PHE A 356 5.71 -0.16 22.89
C PHE A 356 7.14 -0.13 22.35
N ALA A 357 8.04 0.65 22.96
CA ALA A 357 9.44 0.71 22.57
C ALA A 357 10.11 -0.67 22.57
N GLU A 358 9.86 -1.46 23.63
CA GLU A 358 10.36 -2.84 23.73
C GLU A 358 9.80 -3.75 22.62
N LYS A 359 8.50 -3.66 22.33
CA LYS A 359 7.82 -4.50 21.34
C LYS A 359 8.17 -4.14 19.91
N SER A 360 8.34 -2.86 19.60
CA SER A 360 8.63 -2.37 18.25
C SER A 360 10.05 -2.69 17.81
N LYS A 361 10.96 -2.89 18.74
CA LYS A 361 12.42 -3.06 18.50
C LYS A 361 13.04 -1.86 17.77
N PHE A 362 12.43 -0.68 17.88
CA PHE A 362 13.01 0.55 17.38
C PHE A 362 14.17 0.97 18.27
N GLU A 363 15.16 1.65 17.70
CA GLU A 363 16.27 2.21 18.46
C GLU A 363 15.77 3.38 19.31
N LEU A 364 15.82 3.24 20.64
CA LEU A 364 15.38 4.29 21.55
C LEU A 364 16.42 5.42 21.58
N ILE A 365 15.96 6.66 21.43
CA ILE A 365 16.78 7.86 21.35
C ILE A 365 16.38 8.83 22.46
N GLY A 366 17.36 9.24 23.25
CA GLY A 366 17.18 10.18 24.36
C GLY A 366 16.36 9.61 25.51
N ASP A 367 16.19 10.41 26.53
CA ASP A 367 15.39 10.07 27.69
C ASP A 367 13.91 10.41 27.44
N PRO A 368 12.98 9.59 27.93
CA PRO A 368 11.55 9.90 27.87
C PRO A 368 11.23 11.16 28.65
N VAL A 369 10.33 12.00 28.13
CA VAL A 369 9.89 13.22 28.82
C VAL A 369 8.50 13.02 29.41
N GLU A 370 8.34 13.28 30.71
CA GLU A 370 7.03 13.21 31.36
C GLU A 370 6.69 14.54 32.03
N MET A 371 5.56 15.12 31.65
CA MET A 371 5.09 16.42 32.13
C MET A 371 3.88 16.27 33.06
N LYS A 372 4.01 16.84 34.25
CA LYS A 372 2.85 17.01 35.15
C LYS A 372 2.19 18.37 34.91
N GLN A 373 0.92 18.32 34.49
CA GLN A 373 0.05 19.48 34.24
C GLN A 373 0.53 20.37 33.07
N ALA A 374 1.21 21.50 33.36
CA ALA A 374 1.59 22.49 32.36
C ALA A 374 3.12 22.50 32.13
N MET A 375 3.52 23.02 30.99
CA MET A 375 4.90 23.22 30.58
C MET A 375 5.61 24.14 31.59
N LYS A 376 6.81 23.72 32.00
CA LYS A 376 7.73 24.47 32.85
C LYS A 376 9.11 24.45 32.23
N ASP A 377 10.02 25.34 32.65
CA ASP A 377 11.37 25.46 32.10
C ASP A 377 12.12 24.11 32.04
N LEU A 378 12.03 23.33 33.13
CA LEU A 378 12.65 21.99 33.15
C LEU A 378 12.09 21.06 32.07
N THR A 379 10.77 21.02 31.93
CA THR A 379 10.12 20.18 30.90
C THR A 379 10.45 20.66 29.48
N TYR A 380 10.51 21.98 29.30
CA TYR A 380 10.92 22.56 28.02
C TYR A 380 12.33 22.12 27.66
N THR A 381 13.30 22.26 28.60
CA THR A 381 14.67 21.79 28.40
C THR A 381 14.76 20.29 28.12
N GLN A 382 13.93 19.46 28.77
CA GLN A 382 13.87 18.02 28.48
C GLN A 382 13.37 17.72 27.08
N CYS A 383 12.35 18.44 26.58
CA CYS A 383 11.87 18.34 25.21
C CYS A 383 12.96 18.71 24.20
N GLU A 384 13.70 19.81 24.43
CA GLU A 384 14.83 20.19 23.61
C GLU A 384 15.92 19.11 23.58
N ASN A 385 16.27 18.53 24.74
CA ASN A 385 17.27 17.47 24.82
C ASN A 385 16.86 16.21 24.04
N LEU A 386 15.60 15.81 24.09
CA LEU A 386 15.07 14.71 23.28
C LEU A 386 15.19 15.02 21.79
N ALA A 387 14.86 16.24 21.38
CA ALA A 387 14.96 16.69 20.00
C ALA A 387 16.42 16.71 19.51
N ARG A 388 17.35 17.24 20.31
CA ARG A 388 18.80 17.24 20.01
C ARG A 388 19.32 15.82 19.84
N ALA A 389 18.99 14.91 20.77
CA ALA A 389 19.40 13.51 20.68
C ALA A 389 18.93 12.85 19.39
N MET A 390 17.68 13.10 18.98
CA MET A 390 17.13 12.60 17.72
C MET A 390 17.85 13.21 16.51
N ALA A 391 18.06 14.52 16.48
CA ALA A 391 18.78 15.20 15.40
C ALA A 391 20.22 14.70 15.28
N ASP A 392 20.93 14.52 16.38
CA ASP A 392 22.30 14.01 16.39
C ASP A 392 22.39 12.56 15.92
N ARG A 393 21.37 11.74 16.23
CA ARG A 393 21.31 10.38 15.73
C ARG A 393 21.10 10.35 14.20
N LEU A 394 20.23 11.20 13.69
CA LEU A 394 20.00 11.33 12.24
C LEU A 394 21.24 11.80 11.49
N LYS A 395 22.00 12.75 12.07
CA LYS A 395 23.26 13.25 11.46
C LYS A 395 24.33 12.15 11.32
N LYS A 396 24.36 11.16 12.22
CA LYS A 396 25.33 10.05 12.17
C LYS A 396 25.08 9.09 10.99
N ASP A 397 23.93 9.16 10.35
CA ASP A 397 23.60 8.35 9.18
C ASP A 397 23.98 9.03 7.84
N ARG A 398 24.43 10.29 7.89
CA ARG A 398 24.93 11.05 6.73
C ARG A 398 26.36 10.58 6.38
#